data_f97a36bb25018fc77ab9780d77a1f20d
#
_entry.id   f97a36bb25018fc77ab9780d77a1f20d
#
_cell.length_a   1.000
_cell.length_b   1.000
_cell.length_c   1.000
_cell.angle_alpha   90.00
_cell.angle_beta   90.00
_cell.angle_gamma   90.00
#
_symmetry.space_group_name_H-M   'P 1'
#
loop_
_entity.id
_entity.type
_entity.pdbx_description
1 polymer ?
#
loop_
_entity_poly.entity_id
_entity_poly.type
_entity_poly.pdbx_seq_one_letter_code
_entity_poly.pdbx_strand_id
1 'polypeptide(L)' 'MPCKKCGSNSLVKLKGEVTASYPTIEGIKTPPVYICQDLCVCLDCGLAEIQIPTKELELLKKSKATPTT' A
#
# COMPACT_ATOMS: atom_id res chain seq x y z
N MET A 1 -19.35 7.51 -1.15
CA MET A 1 -18.73 7.85 -2.42
C MET A 1 -18.64 6.62 -3.30
N PRO A 2 -18.96 6.73 -4.57
CA PRO A 2 -18.89 5.57 -5.45
C PRO A 2 -17.46 5.18 -5.78
N CYS A 3 -17.30 3.95 -6.18
CA CYS A 3 -16.00 3.43 -6.59
C CYS A 3 -15.46 4.19 -7.81
N LYS A 4 -14.19 4.55 -7.76
CA LYS A 4 -13.56 5.32 -8.83
C LYS A 4 -13.45 4.54 -10.14
N LYS A 5 -13.44 3.22 -10.04
CA LYS A 5 -13.25 2.38 -11.22
C LYS A 5 -14.55 1.97 -11.88
N CYS A 6 -15.53 1.52 -11.10
CA CYS A 6 -16.77 1.00 -11.65
C CYS A 6 -18.01 1.79 -11.26
N GLY A 7 -17.89 2.77 -10.38
CA GLY A 7 -19.01 3.59 -9.96
C GLY A 7 -19.97 2.92 -8.98
N SER A 8 -19.66 1.73 -8.52
CA SER A 8 -20.51 1.01 -7.58
C SER A 8 -20.48 1.64 -6.20
N ASN A 9 -21.57 1.48 -5.47
CA ASN A 9 -21.65 1.92 -4.07
C ASN A 9 -21.33 0.79 -3.09
N SER A 10 -20.91 -0.37 -3.58
CA SER A 10 -20.61 -1.51 -2.73
C SER A 10 -19.21 -1.43 -2.13
N LEU A 11 -18.92 -0.29 -1.51
CA LEU A 11 -17.63 -0.07 -0.86
C LEU A 11 -17.71 -0.46 0.60
N VAL A 12 -16.72 -1.21 1.07
CA VAL A 12 -16.65 -1.63 2.47
C VAL A 12 -15.28 -1.30 3.03
N LYS A 13 -15.24 -1.08 4.34
CA LYS A 13 -13.98 -0.89 5.06
C LYS A 13 -13.59 -2.20 5.71
N LEU A 14 -12.41 -2.66 5.40
CA LEU A 14 -11.86 -3.88 5.96
C LEU A 14 -10.54 -3.57 6.64
N LYS A 15 -10.20 -4.33 7.66
CA LYS A 15 -8.90 -4.23 8.28
C LYS A 15 -7.94 -5.08 7.47
N GLY A 16 -6.80 -4.49 7.11
CA GLY A 16 -5.84 -5.21 6.29
C GLY A 16 -4.43 -5.00 6.74
N GLU A 17 -3.59 -5.91 6.30
CA GLU A 17 -2.15 -5.80 6.48
C GLU A 17 -1.52 -5.86 5.12
N VAL A 18 -0.63 -4.91 4.86
CA VAL A 18 0.08 -4.84 3.60
C VAL A 18 1.58 -4.82 3.90
N THR A 19 2.30 -5.64 3.17
CA THR A 19 3.75 -5.63 3.25
C THR A 19 4.27 -4.99 1.97
N ALA A 20 4.96 -3.89 2.11
CA ALA A 20 5.51 -3.18 0.97
C ALA A 20 7.03 -3.24 1.00
N SER A 21 7.62 -3.57 -0.14
CA SER A 21 9.07 -3.60 -0.26
C SER A 21 9.45 -3.19 -1.68
N TYR A 22 10.62 -2.60 -1.79
CA TYR A 22 11.14 -2.29 -3.12
C TYR A 22 11.66 -3.56 -3.78
N PRO A 23 11.60 -3.63 -5.10
CA PRO A 23 12.14 -4.80 -5.79
C PRO A 23 13.58 -5.04 -5.43
N THR A 24 13.93 -6.31 -5.27
CA THR A 24 15.28 -6.70 -4.92
C THR A 24 16.19 -6.49 -6.13
N ILE A 25 17.18 -5.65 -5.95
CA ILE A 25 18.25 -5.51 -6.94
C ILE A 25 19.39 -6.36 -6.44
N GLU A 26 20.07 -7.01 -7.33
CA GLU A 26 21.16 -7.92 -6.99
C GLU A 26 22.13 -7.30 -5.99
N GLY A 27 22.31 -7.97 -4.86
CA GLY A 27 23.18 -7.51 -3.80
C GLY A 27 22.60 -6.49 -2.85
N ILE A 28 21.37 -6.02 -3.10
CA ILE A 28 20.75 -5.02 -2.25
C ILE A 28 19.39 -5.53 -1.77
N LYS A 29 19.25 -5.64 -0.47
CA LYS A 29 17.99 -6.04 0.16
C LYS A 29 17.53 -4.93 1.09
N THR A 30 16.32 -4.46 0.87
CA THR A 30 15.68 -3.54 1.80
C THR A 30 14.66 -4.31 2.62
N PRO A 31 14.56 -4.03 3.93
CA PRO A 31 13.55 -4.70 4.73
C PRO A 31 12.15 -4.28 4.32
N PRO A 32 11.18 -5.19 4.36
CA PRO A 32 9.82 -4.82 4.04
C PRO A 32 9.22 -3.94 5.12
N VAL A 33 8.28 -3.10 4.73
CA VAL A 33 7.55 -2.26 5.65
C VAL A 33 6.15 -2.85 5.83
N TYR A 34 5.77 -3.12 7.07
CA TYR A 34 4.47 -3.66 7.39
C TYR A 34 3.51 -2.52 7.67
N ILE A 35 2.40 -2.52 6.98
CA ILE A 35 1.40 -1.48 7.08
C ILE A 35 0.08 -2.10 7.51
N CYS A 36 -0.37 -1.74 8.72
CA CYS A 36 -1.66 -2.17 9.24
C CYS A 36 -2.61 -0.99 9.12
N GLN A 37 -3.57 -1.08 8.21
CA GLN A 37 -4.45 0.04 7.93
C GLN A 37 -5.78 -0.45 7.39
N ASP A 38 -6.80 0.39 7.51
CA ASP A 38 -8.09 0.08 6.91
C ASP A 38 -8.00 0.15 5.39
N LEU A 39 -8.59 -0.84 4.76
CA LEU A 39 -8.72 -0.89 3.31
C LEU A 39 -10.12 -0.53 2.91
N CYS A 40 -10.27 0.28 1.88
CA CYS A 40 -11.56 0.52 1.26
C CYS A 40 -11.63 -0.35 0.02
N VAL A 41 -12.54 -1.31 0.01
CA VAL A 41 -12.63 -2.31 -1.04
C VAL A 41 -13.98 -2.23 -1.73
N CYS A 42 -13.96 -2.23 -3.05
CA CYS A 42 -15.18 -2.35 -3.83
C CYS A 42 -15.48 -3.82 -4.05
N LEU A 43 -16.64 -4.27 -3.59
CA LEU A 43 -17.01 -5.67 -3.71
C LEU A 43 -17.43 -6.08 -5.12
N ASP A 44 -17.72 -5.09 -5.97
CA ASP A 44 -18.15 -5.39 -7.33
C ASP A 44 -17.00 -5.55 -8.32
N CYS A 45 -15.96 -4.70 -8.20
CA CYS A 45 -14.84 -4.78 -9.14
C CYS A 45 -13.52 -5.17 -8.49
N GLY A 46 -13.48 -5.20 -7.17
CA GLY A 46 -12.26 -5.60 -6.46
C GLY A 46 -11.22 -4.50 -6.27
N LEU A 47 -11.55 -3.27 -6.63
CA LEU A 47 -10.60 -2.17 -6.39
C LEU A 47 -10.41 -1.98 -4.89
N ALA A 48 -9.18 -2.01 -4.43
CA ALA A 48 -8.83 -1.80 -3.04
C ALA A 48 -7.91 -0.60 -2.92
N GLU A 49 -8.20 0.27 -1.96
CA GLU A 49 -7.40 1.45 -1.72
C GLU A 49 -6.94 1.49 -0.27
N ILE A 50 -5.70 1.87 -0.07
CA ILE A 50 -5.14 2.04 1.26
C ILE A 50 -4.32 3.31 1.27
N GLN A 51 -4.40 4.04 2.37
CA GLN A 51 -3.55 5.19 2.57
C GLN A 51 -2.45 4.83 3.56
N ILE A 52 -1.22 5.02 3.16
CA ILE A 52 -0.07 4.67 3.99
C ILE A 52 0.13 5.75 5.06
N PRO A 53 0.18 5.37 6.35
CA PRO A 53 0.42 6.35 7.41
C PRO A 53 1.79 7.01 7.26
N THR A 54 1.89 8.23 7.74
CA THR A 54 3.12 9.02 7.62
C THR A 54 4.35 8.29 8.16
N LYS A 55 4.18 7.56 9.24
CA LYS A 55 5.27 6.82 9.87
C LYS A 55 5.88 5.79 8.91
N GLU A 56 5.03 4.98 8.30
CA GLU A 56 5.47 3.96 7.35
C GLU A 56 5.93 4.60 6.05
N LEU A 57 5.31 5.70 5.68
CA LEU A 57 5.72 6.43 4.48
C LEU A 57 7.16 6.94 4.61
N GLU A 58 7.54 7.41 5.78
CA GLU A 58 8.91 7.83 6.04
C GLU A 58 9.89 6.67 5.91
N LEU A 59 9.50 5.48 6.37
CA LEU A 59 10.33 4.30 6.23
C LEU A 59 10.53 3.93 4.76
N LEU A 60 9.48 4.06 3.96
CA LEU A 60 9.57 3.79 2.53
C LEU A 60 10.47 4.81 1.83
N LYS A 61 10.39 6.07 2.22
CA LYS A 61 11.25 7.10 1.65
C LYS A 61 12.71 6.83 1.95
N LYS A 62 13.01 6.40 3.17
CA LYS A 62 14.37 6.06 3.55
C LYS A 62 14.90 4.89 2.76
N SER A 63 14.06 3.90 2.52
CA SER A 63 14.45 2.74 1.72
C SER A 63 14.74 3.11 0.27
N LYS A 64 13.97 4.06 -0.27
CA LYS A 64 14.19 4.53 -1.63
C LYS A 64 15.48 5.34 -1.75
N ALA A 65 15.87 6.01 -0.69
CA ALA A 65 17.04 6.88 -0.70
C ALA A 65 18.37 6.13 -0.67
N THR A 66 18.36 4.83 -0.93
CA THR A 66 19.60 4.08 -1.00
C THR A 66 20.47 4.59 -2.13
N PRO A 67 21.79 4.56 -1.94
CA PRO A 67 22.71 5.23 -2.89
C PRO A 67 22.92 4.50 -4.19
N THR A 68 22.03 3.68 -4.60
CA THR A 68 22.15 2.93 -5.85
C THR A 68 21.71 3.71 -7.05
N THR A 69 21.25 4.87 -6.85
CA THR A 69 20.81 5.70 -7.98
C THR A 69 21.90 6.65 -8.39
#